data_6ec39d2903fda846796b119007a575e0
#
_entry.id   6ec39d2903fda846796b119007a575e0
#
_cell.length_a   1.000
_cell.length_b   1.000
_cell.length_c   1.000
_cell.angle_alpha   90.00
_cell.angle_beta   90.00
_cell.angle_gamma   90.00
#
_symmetry.space_group_name_H-M   'P 1'
#
loop_
_entity.id
_entity.type
_entity.pdbx_description
1 polymer ?
#
loop_
_entity_poly.entity_id
_entity_poly.type
_entity_poly.pdbx_seq_one_letter_code
_entity_poly.pdbx_strand_id
1 'polypeptide(L)'
;MIPISFKFKPRVAYSTAIALVLLLLLPMHARSANTTGNSTSSAQPNAGSLQQQIDRQKELELNQLKILPLKELESTEPAKSPSGPFVTIKEFKFVGNKIYTSDQLSALLDSYTGHPIQFSDLQGAASKVADFYRQSGWVVKASLPTQDIVYGVVTIQIIESTFGGVKFDSEASKKVNLIRIASTIYSAQTPGAPLNAKSIERGLALANELGGVSVQGNFIEGRVEGQTDLIVTVSDMARVTGEVAFDNTGARSTGSNRMTTNLSLHSPMGMGDSANLYAISTAGSEYVRISESLPLGYAGAKMGFNASYLNYRLVAQDFASLNANGTSSTYGLESSFPFVKTRSSALVGILNVDRKHYLNNSQGVVSSDYTNTPITIGLNGSNSDGALWGGRNSGSLTLSAGGINLSRSPNQATDASTTKTAGQYTKSRYFISREQELPVGFSIYSSLNGQWTNRNLDSSEKFFLGGVSGVRAYPTSEAGGSLGQLGTIEIRNHFWGGLTLTGFYDYGRVLINPDNNFSGASALNQYALKGAGLAVSYQANSGASIKATVAKRMGDNPNPTSTGLDQDGSLVKSRLWLNANLPF
;
A
#
# COMPACT_ATOMS: atom_id res chain seq x y z
N MET A 1 -30.63 2.90 -42.48
CA MET A 1 -29.30 2.23 -42.54
C MET A 1 -28.26 3.29 -42.83
N ILE A 2 -27.55 3.74 -41.83
CA ILE A 2 -26.41 4.67 -41.93
C ILE A 2 -25.30 4.02 -41.12
N PRO A 3 -24.12 3.73 -41.68
CA PRO A 3 -23.03 3.10 -40.97
C PRO A 3 -22.25 4.17 -40.18
N ILE A 4 -22.16 3.99 -38.86
CA ILE A 4 -21.32 4.79 -37.98
C ILE A 4 -19.91 4.17 -37.96
N SER A 5 -18.98 4.88 -38.58
CA SER A 5 -17.56 4.52 -38.59
C SER A 5 -16.87 5.12 -37.36
N PHE A 6 -16.48 4.27 -36.38
CA PHE A 6 -15.59 4.66 -35.27
C PHE A 6 -14.13 4.55 -35.74
N LYS A 7 -13.45 5.68 -35.88
CA LYS A 7 -11.99 5.73 -36.04
C LYS A 7 -11.33 5.66 -34.66
N PHE A 8 -10.79 4.50 -34.32
CA PHE A 8 -9.90 4.34 -33.17
C PHE A 8 -8.50 4.89 -33.52
N LYS A 9 -8.04 5.87 -32.74
CA LYS A 9 -6.58 6.22 -32.68
C LYS A 9 -5.93 5.34 -31.61
N PRO A 10 -4.92 4.53 -31.92
CA PRO A 10 -4.21 3.75 -30.91
C PRO A 10 -3.29 4.67 -30.10
N ARG A 11 -3.56 4.83 -28.81
CA ARG A 11 -2.57 5.37 -27.86
C ARG A 11 -1.65 4.24 -27.42
N VAL A 12 -0.36 4.42 -27.74
CA VAL A 12 0.77 3.57 -27.37
C VAL A 12 1.00 3.67 -25.84
N ALA A 13 0.35 2.82 -25.06
CA ALA A 13 0.61 2.68 -23.63
C ALA A 13 0.40 1.23 -23.11
N TYR A 14 0.22 0.27 -24.01
CA TYR A 14 -0.21 -1.09 -23.62
C TYR A 14 0.92 -2.12 -23.46
N SER A 15 2.18 -1.75 -23.74
CA SER A 15 3.27 -2.72 -23.75
C SER A 15 4.09 -2.83 -22.46
N THR A 16 3.99 -1.86 -21.54
CA THR A 16 4.85 -1.83 -20.35
C THR A 16 4.34 -2.63 -19.16
N ALA A 17 3.03 -2.79 -18.97
CA ALA A 17 2.50 -3.51 -17.80
C ALA A 17 2.54 -5.04 -17.96
N ILE A 18 2.34 -5.58 -19.17
CA ILE A 18 2.41 -7.03 -19.44
C ILE A 18 3.87 -7.48 -19.57
N ALA A 19 4.76 -6.64 -20.09
CA ALA A 19 6.19 -6.93 -20.18
C ALA A 19 6.88 -6.99 -18.82
N LEU A 20 6.43 -6.22 -17.81
CA LEU A 20 7.02 -6.23 -16.47
C LEU A 20 6.75 -7.54 -15.71
N VAL A 21 5.61 -8.19 -15.94
CA VAL A 21 5.28 -9.50 -15.32
C VAL A 21 6.09 -10.65 -15.94
N LEU A 22 6.46 -10.55 -17.23
CA LEU A 22 7.26 -11.56 -17.93
C LEU A 22 8.76 -11.43 -17.70
N LEU A 23 9.28 -10.23 -17.42
CA LEU A 23 10.72 -10.00 -17.21
C LEU A 23 11.24 -10.47 -15.83
N LEU A 24 10.37 -10.67 -14.86
CA LEU A 24 10.74 -11.13 -13.50
C LEU A 24 10.80 -12.66 -13.36
N LEU A 25 10.54 -13.42 -14.42
CA LEU A 25 10.69 -14.88 -14.46
C LEU A 25 12.09 -15.35 -14.91
N LEU A 26 13.09 -14.47 -14.87
CA LEU A 26 14.46 -14.86 -15.20
C LEU A 26 14.93 -15.98 -14.25
N PRO A 27 15.49 -17.07 -14.76
CA PRO A 27 15.96 -18.17 -13.92
C PRO A 27 17.17 -17.70 -13.11
N MET A 28 17.03 -17.70 -11.78
CA MET A 28 18.20 -17.65 -10.90
C MET A 28 19.02 -18.92 -11.15
N HIS A 29 20.17 -18.79 -11.79
CA HIS A 29 21.09 -19.92 -11.98
C HIS A 29 21.82 -20.18 -10.67
N ALA A 30 21.37 -21.18 -9.92
CA ALA A 30 22.13 -21.74 -8.82
C ALA A 30 23.00 -22.90 -9.33
N ARG A 31 24.29 -22.85 -9.07
CA ARG A 31 25.17 -24.01 -9.30
C ARG A 31 24.79 -25.12 -8.32
N SER A 32 24.38 -26.24 -8.87
CA SER A 32 24.11 -27.48 -8.10
C SER A 32 25.45 -28.13 -7.73
N ALA A 33 25.72 -28.24 -6.43
CA ALA A 33 26.74 -29.16 -5.91
C ALA A 33 26.02 -30.40 -5.39
N ASN A 34 26.28 -31.55 -6.01
CA ASN A 34 25.80 -32.85 -5.52
C ASN A 34 26.60 -33.28 -4.30
N THR A 35 25.97 -33.32 -3.13
CA THR A 35 26.49 -34.06 -1.97
C THR A 35 25.36 -34.84 -1.30
N THR A 36 25.54 -36.14 -1.18
CA THR A 36 24.66 -37.07 -0.46
C THR A 36 24.90 -36.90 1.04
N GLY A 37 23.94 -36.32 1.75
CA GLY A 37 23.98 -36.21 3.20
C GLY A 37 22.59 -35.99 3.77
N ASN A 38 22.09 -36.98 4.50
CA ASN A 38 20.78 -37.03 5.10
C ASN A 38 20.81 -36.28 6.45
N SER A 39 20.32 -35.06 6.51
CA SER A 39 19.80 -34.46 7.75
C SER A 39 18.96 -33.24 7.44
N THR A 40 17.64 -33.41 7.39
CA THR A 40 16.67 -32.34 7.32
C THR A 40 16.52 -31.70 8.69
N SER A 41 17.27 -30.65 8.99
CA SER A 41 16.90 -29.75 10.09
C SER A 41 15.72 -28.91 9.66
N SER A 42 14.52 -29.39 9.90
CA SER A 42 13.31 -28.57 9.84
C SER A 42 13.53 -27.38 10.78
N ALA A 43 13.42 -26.15 10.26
CA ALA A 43 13.51 -24.96 11.09
C ALA A 43 12.38 -24.99 12.13
N GLN A 44 12.68 -25.35 13.36
CA GLN A 44 11.72 -25.39 14.46
C GLN A 44 11.13 -23.99 14.66
N PRO A 45 9.81 -23.89 14.96
CA PRO A 45 9.20 -22.61 15.31
C PRO A 45 9.93 -22.00 16.53
N ASN A 46 10.34 -20.75 16.41
CA ASN A 46 11.04 -20.01 17.45
C ASN A 46 10.54 -18.56 17.50
N ALA A 47 10.97 -17.78 18.49
CA ALA A 47 10.56 -16.39 18.67
C ALA A 47 10.80 -15.53 17.43
N GLY A 48 11.93 -15.73 16.73
CA GLY A 48 12.28 -14.99 15.52
C GLY A 48 11.35 -15.27 14.37
N SER A 49 11.05 -16.54 14.07
CA SER A 49 10.16 -16.93 12.98
C SER A 49 8.70 -16.51 13.24
N LEU A 50 8.23 -16.60 14.48
CA LEU A 50 6.88 -16.17 14.86
C LEU A 50 6.73 -14.66 14.77
N GLN A 51 7.70 -13.89 15.31
CA GLN A 51 7.72 -12.43 15.19
C GLN A 51 7.74 -11.99 13.71
N GLN A 52 8.56 -12.65 12.89
CA GLN A 52 8.67 -12.37 11.47
C GLN A 52 7.34 -12.55 10.72
N GLN A 53 6.56 -13.57 11.07
CA GLN A 53 5.24 -13.81 10.47
C GLN A 53 4.24 -12.72 10.84
N ILE A 54 4.25 -12.28 12.11
CA ILE A 54 3.41 -11.18 12.59
C ILE A 54 3.78 -9.87 11.86
N ASP A 55 5.08 -9.54 11.81
CA ASP A 55 5.58 -8.34 11.13
C ASP A 55 5.19 -8.34 9.64
N ARG A 56 5.30 -9.50 8.97
CA ARG A 56 4.93 -9.63 7.56
C ARG A 56 3.43 -9.51 7.33
N GLN A 57 2.61 -10.08 8.18
CA GLN A 57 1.15 -9.93 8.07
C GLN A 57 0.77 -8.45 8.16
N LYS A 58 1.34 -7.73 9.13
CA LYS A 58 1.12 -6.28 9.29
C LYS A 58 1.60 -5.48 8.06
N GLU A 59 2.75 -5.83 7.48
CA GLU A 59 3.26 -5.21 6.25
C GLU A 59 2.29 -5.38 5.08
N LEU A 60 1.73 -6.58 4.90
CA LEU A 60 0.75 -6.86 3.84
C LEU A 60 -0.58 -6.14 4.05
N GLU A 61 -1.05 -6.00 5.29
CA GLU A 61 -2.24 -5.22 5.64
C GLU A 61 -2.05 -3.73 5.31
N LEU A 62 -0.88 -3.16 5.63
CA LEU A 62 -0.52 -1.78 5.29
C LEU A 62 -0.44 -1.53 3.77
N ASN A 63 0.04 -2.52 3.01
CA ASN A 63 0.13 -2.41 1.55
C ASN A 63 -1.24 -2.48 0.84
N GLN A 64 -2.29 -2.92 1.54
CA GLN A 64 -3.68 -2.93 1.05
C GLN A 64 -4.44 -1.62 1.37
N LEU A 65 -3.75 -0.53 1.71
CA LEU A 65 -4.34 0.76 2.09
C LEU A 65 -5.42 1.19 1.08
N LYS A 66 -6.62 1.37 1.61
CA LYS A 66 -7.80 1.81 0.86
C LYS A 66 -7.60 3.25 0.38
N ILE A 67 -7.54 3.44 -0.94
CA ILE A 67 -7.80 4.74 -1.53
C ILE A 67 -9.31 4.99 -1.36
N LEU A 68 -9.69 5.89 -0.47
CA LEU A 68 -11.08 6.29 -0.32
C LEU A 68 -11.48 7.11 -1.56
N PRO A 69 -12.55 6.75 -2.29
CA PRO A 69 -13.05 7.55 -3.38
C PRO A 69 -13.59 8.87 -2.80
N LEU A 70 -12.94 9.97 -3.10
CA LEU A 70 -13.47 11.30 -2.82
C LEU A 70 -14.49 11.63 -3.91
N LYS A 71 -15.65 12.17 -3.51
CA LYS A 71 -16.75 12.55 -4.41
C LYS A 71 -16.26 13.57 -5.45
N GLU A 72 -16.55 13.32 -6.71
CA GLU A 72 -16.17 14.18 -7.83
C GLU A 72 -16.89 15.54 -7.73
N LEU A 73 -16.14 16.64 -7.89
CA LEU A 73 -16.72 17.97 -8.03
C LEU A 73 -17.37 18.07 -9.42
N GLU A 74 -18.67 18.19 -9.47
CA GLU A 74 -19.42 18.37 -10.70
C GLU A 74 -18.95 19.63 -11.44
N SER A 75 -18.41 19.47 -12.65
CA SER A 75 -18.16 20.58 -13.56
C SER A 75 -19.44 20.84 -14.34
N THR A 76 -19.99 22.04 -14.25
CA THR A 76 -21.08 22.50 -15.08
C THR A 76 -20.61 22.68 -16.53
N GLU A 77 -21.16 21.92 -17.46
CA GLU A 77 -20.94 22.14 -18.90
C GLU A 77 -21.49 23.53 -19.33
N PRO A 78 -20.75 24.28 -20.15
CA PRO A 78 -21.24 25.54 -20.66
C PRO A 78 -22.39 25.31 -21.67
N ALA A 79 -23.47 26.09 -21.53
CA ALA A 79 -24.61 26.07 -22.43
C ALA A 79 -24.16 26.43 -23.85
N LYS A 80 -24.63 25.65 -24.85
CA LYS A 80 -24.42 25.95 -26.28
C LYS A 80 -25.12 27.24 -26.65
N SER A 81 -24.36 28.25 -27.08
CA SER A 81 -24.89 29.51 -27.60
C SER A 81 -25.28 29.41 -29.06
N PRO A 82 -26.26 30.22 -29.54
CA PRO A 82 -26.76 30.19 -30.91
C PRO A 82 -25.68 30.65 -31.91
N SER A 83 -25.79 30.17 -33.14
CA SER A 83 -24.93 30.51 -34.29
C SER A 83 -24.91 32.01 -34.56
N GLY A 84 -23.70 32.61 -34.56
CA GLY A 84 -23.44 34.01 -34.90
C GLY A 84 -22.76 34.18 -36.28
N PRO A 85 -22.48 35.42 -36.72
CA PRO A 85 -21.77 35.69 -37.97
C PRO A 85 -20.39 35.04 -38.00
N PHE A 86 -19.90 34.74 -39.20
CA PHE A 86 -18.56 34.22 -39.41
C PHE A 86 -17.52 35.34 -39.36
N VAL A 87 -16.38 35.09 -38.67
CA VAL A 87 -15.26 36.01 -38.57
C VAL A 87 -13.96 35.24 -38.86
N THR A 88 -13.07 35.84 -39.68
CA THR A 88 -11.74 35.26 -39.90
C THR A 88 -10.73 35.83 -38.91
N ILE A 89 -10.15 34.97 -38.07
CA ILE A 89 -9.20 35.38 -37.07
C ILE A 89 -7.79 35.19 -37.62
N LYS A 90 -6.95 36.22 -37.43
CA LYS A 90 -5.53 36.21 -37.77
C LYS A 90 -4.66 35.97 -36.55
N GLU A 91 -5.05 36.53 -35.42
CA GLU A 91 -4.23 36.50 -34.19
C GLU A 91 -5.13 36.55 -32.95
N PHE A 92 -4.75 35.80 -31.93
CA PHE A 92 -5.28 35.93 -30.56
C PHE A 92 -4.31 36.72 -29.67
N LYS A 93 -4.84 37.74 -29.00
CA LYS A 93 -4.12 38.44 -27.93
C LYS A 93 -4.60 37.97 -26.57
N PHE A 94 -3.69 37.80 -25.65
CA PHE A 94 -4.00 37.37 -24.28
C PHE A 94 -3.70 38.49 -23.30
N VAL A 95 -4.61 38.74 -22.38
CA VAL A 95 -4.46 39.76 -21.34
C VAL A 95 -4.71 39.11 -19.99
N GLY A 96 -3.75 39.33 -19.04
CA GLY A 96 -3.84 38.80 -17.67
C GLY A 96 -3.14 37.48 -17.43
N ASN A 97 -2.59 36.86 -18.46
CA ASN A 97 -1.77 35.64 -18.36
C ASN A 97 -0.39 35.96 -17.75
N LYS A 98 -0.06 35.32 -16.62
CA LYS A 98 1.23 35.41 -15.91
C LYS A 98 1.92 34.06 -15.79
N ILE A 99 1.14 32.97 -15.72
CA ILE A 99 1.63 31.59 -15.55
C ILE A 99 2.18 31.06 -16.87
N TYR A 100 1.46 31.29 -17.97
CA TYR A 100 1.89 30.87 -19.32
C TYR A 100 2.13 32.07 -20.21
N THR A 101 3.10 31.95 -21.12
CA THR A 101 3.41 32.99 -22.11
C THR A 101 2.34 33.05 -23.21
N SER A 102 2.18 34.23 -23.84
CA SER A 102 1.26 34.37 -24.98
C SER A 102 1.57 33.40 -26.13
N ASP A 103 2.84 33.13 -26.39
CA ASP A 103 3.26 32.18 -27.44
C ASP A 103 2.79 30.75 -27.14
N GLN A 104 2.88 30.31 -25.86
CA GLN A 104 2.38 28.99 -25.44
C GLN A 104 0.87 28.88 -25.63
N LEU A 105 0.12 29.95 -25.33
CA LEU A 105 -1.33 29.99 -25.49
C LEU A 105 -1.76 30.11 -26.96
N SER A 106 -1.02 30.88 -27.78
CA SER A 106 -1.27 31.01 -29.22
C SER A 106 -1.15 29.66 -29.93
N ALA A 107 -0.08 28.90 -29.64
CA ALA A 107 0.13 27.57 -30.23
C ALA A 107 -1.04 26.60 -29.99
N LEU A 108 -1.81 26.78 -28.91
CA LEU A 108 -3.02 25.97 -28.64
C LEU A 108 -4.16 26.32 -29.62
N LEU A 109 -4.18 27.54 -30.14
CA LEU A 109 -5.28 28.10 -30.92
C LEU A 109 -5.00 28.14 -32.42
N ASP A 110 -3.90 27.57 -32.91
CA ASP A 110 -3.55 27.51 -34.34
C ASP A 110 -4.72 26.99 -35.21
N SER A 111 -5.46 26.02 -34.68
CA SER A 111 -6.64 25.46 -35.38
C SER A 111 -7.85 26.42 -35.49
N TYR A 112 -7.82 27.59 -34.86
CA TYR A 112 -8.85 28.61 -34.89
C TYR A 112 -8.44 29.83 -35.73
N THR A 113 -7.26 29.85 -36.31
CA THR A 113 -6.74 30.95 -37.12
C THR A 113 -6.75 30.63 -38.63
N GLY A 114 -6.76 31.66 -39.47
CA GLY A 114 -6.59 31.54 -40.92
C GLY A 114 -7.83 31.11 -41.73
N HIS A 115 -8.98 30.88 -41.10
CA HIS A 115 -10.23 30.51 -41.75
C HIS A 115 -11.45 31.14 -41.05
N PRO A 116 -12.60 31.24 -41.74
CA PRO A 116 -13.82 31.75 -41.09
C PRO A 116 -14.34 30.83 -40.00
N ILE A 117 -14.57 31.35 -38.82
CA ILE A 117 -15.12 30.65 -37.65
C ILE A 117 -16.35 31.39 -37.12
N GLN A 118 -17.20 30.68 -36.38
CA GLN A 118 -18.39 31.26 -35.75
C GLN A 118 -18.05 31.80 -34.34
N PHE A 119 -18.93 32.61 -33.77
CA PHE A 119 -18.76 33.11 -32.39
C PHE A 119 -18.70 31.99 -31.35
N SER A 120 -19.43 30.90 -31.57
CA SER A 120 -19.34 29.67 -30.77
C SER A 120 -17.93 29.08 -30.74
N ASP A 121 -17.21 29.17 -31.87
CA ASP A 121 -15.83 28.65 -31.95
C ASP A 121 -14.86 29.53 -31.18
N LEU A 122 -15.12 30.85 -31.14
CA LEU A 122 -14.34 31.77 -30.27
C LEU A 122 -14.54 31.46 -28.80
N GLN A 123 -15.76 31.13 -28.36
CA GLN A 123 -16.02 30.64 -27.01
C GLN A 123 -15.28 29.30 -26.75
N GLY A 124 -15.28 28.43 -27.77
CA GLY A 124 -14.50 27.18 -27.75
C GLY A 124 -12.99 27.43 -27.58
N ALA A 125 -12.44 28.43 -28.27
CA ALA A 125 -11.05 28.84 -28.13
C ALA A 125 -10.72 29.32 -26.71
N ALA A 126 -11.55 30.17 -26.11
CA ALA A 126 -11.39 30.62 -24.72
C ALA A 126 -11.52 29.43 -23.74
N SER A 127 -12.47 28.51 -23.97
CA SER A 127 -12.60 27.29 -23.16
C SER A 127 -11.37 26.39 -23.26
N LYS A 128 -10.79 26.25 -24.47
CA LYS A 128 -9.56 25.46 -24.68
C LYS A 128 -8.36 26.03 -23.93
N VAL A 129 -8.26 27.35 -23.84
CA VAL A 129 -7.26 28.02 -23.00
C VAL A 129 -7.50 27.69 -21.52
N ALA A 130 -8.74 27.83 -21.03
CA ALA A 130 -9.08 27.50 -19.65
C ALA A 130 -8.81 26.03 -19.33
N ASP A 131 -9.09 25.12 -20.27
CA ASP A 131 -8.83 23.68 -20.11
C ASP A 131 -7.33 23.36 -20.01
N PHE A 132 -6.51 24.07 -20.78
CA PHE A 132 -5.06 23.93 -20.71
C PHE A 132 -4.52 24.31 -19.31
N TYR A 133 -4.99 25.39 -18.71
CA TYR A 133 -4.67 25.75 -17.33
C TYR A 133 -5.17 24.69 -16.34
N ARG A 134 -6.41 24.22 -16.49
CA ARG A 134 -7.05 23.21 -15.62
C ARG A 134 -6.31 21.86 -15.63
N GLN A 135 -5.78 21.43 -16.79
CA GLN A 135 -4.98 20.21 -16.88
C GLN A 135 -3.75 20.26 -15.98
N SER A 136 -3.15 21.43 -15.81
CA SER A 136 -2.04 21.67 -14.88
C SER A 136 -2.50 21.96 -13.45
N GLY A 137 -3.80 22.03 -13.21
CA GLY A 137 -4.41 22.27 -11.90
C GLY A 137 -4.70 23.73 -11.58
N TRP A 138 -4.38 24.68 -12.48
CA TRP A 138 -4.60 26.09 -12.24
C TRP A 138 -6.07 26.46 -12.32
N VAL A 139 -6.53 27.28 -11.39
CA VAL A 139 -7.89 27.84 -11.39
C VAL A 139 -7.88 29.15 -12.15
N VAL A 140 -8.59 29.18 -13.27
CA VAL A 140 -8.59 30.32 -14.18
C VAL A 140 -9.99 30.52 -14.77
N LYS A 141 -10.32 31.77 -15.08
CA LYS A 141 -11.44 32.16 -15.93
C LYS A 141 -10.86 32.78 -17.22
N ALA A 142 -11.13 32.16 -18.37
CA ALA A 142 -10.84 32.72 -19.68
C ALA A 142 -12.16 33.11 -20.34
N SER A 143 -12.27 34.34 -20.83
CA SER A 143 -13.50 34.89 -21.43
C SER A 143 -13.17 35.86 -22.57
N LEU A 144 -14.16 36.06 -23.44
CA LEU A 144 -14.10 37.08 -24.47
C LEU A 144 -14.76 38.35 -23.92
N PRO A 145 -14.00 39.42 -23.68
CA PRO A 145 -14.58 40.70 -23.31
C PRO A 145 -15.39 41.26 -24.49
N THR A 146 -16.29 42.18 -24.22
CA THR A 146 -16.95 42.96 -25.26
C THR A 146 -15.92 43.73 -26.05
N GLN A 147 -15.76 43.45 -27.34
CA GLN A 147 -14.71 44.01 -28.20
C GLN A 147 -15.14 44.08 -29.65
N ASP A 148 -14.62 45.02 -30.40
CA ASP A 148 -14.72 45.07 -31.86
C ASP A 148 -13.54 44.29 -32.45
N ILE A 149 -13.81 43.34 -33.35
CA ILE A 149 -12.79 42.56 -34.01
C ILE A 149 -12.22 43.38 -35.19
N VAL A 150 -11.12 44.07 -34.94
CA VAL A 150 -10.43 44.89 -35.92
C VAL A 150 -9.25 44.10 -36.51
N TYR A 151 -9.14 44.01 -37.84
CA TYR A 151 -8.09 43.29 -38.59
C TYR A 151 -7.97 41.79 -38.25
N GLY A 152 -9.01 41.17 -37.71
CA GLY A 152 -8.97 39.75 -37.32
C GLY A 152 -8.22 39.46 -36.04
N VAL A 153 -8.01 40.44 -35.17
CA VAL A 153 -7.39 40.26 -33.84
C VAL A 153 -8.48 40.09 -32.79
N VAL A 154 -8.43 39.01 -32.01
CA VAL A 154 -9.35 38.73 -30.90
C VAL A 154 -8.62 38.69 -29.59
N THR A 155 -9.08 39.42 -28.58
CA THR A 155 -8.52 39.42 -27.24
C THR A 155 -9.25 38.41 -26.36
N ILE A 156 -8.50 37.54 -25.71
CA ILE A 156 -8.98 36.64 -24.64
C ILE A 156 -8.50 37.20 -23.29
N GLN A 157 -9.47 37.55 -22.45
CA GLN A 157 -9.21 37.98 -21.08
C GLN A 157 -9.03 36.76 -20.20
N ILE A 158 -7.90 36.69 -19.49
CA ILE A 158 -7.54 35.62 -18.57
C ILE A 158 -7.47 36.20 -17.15
N ILE A 159 -8.20 35.62 -16.23
CA ILE A 159 -8.13 35.95 -14.81
C ILE A 159 -7.57 34.70 -14.11
N GLU A 160 -6.29 34.76 -13.78
CA GLU A 160 -5.62 33.72 -12.99
C GLU A 160 -5.97 33.93 -11.52
N SER A 161 -6.72 32.98 -10.94
CA SER A 161 -7.19 33.10 -9.56
C SER A 161 -6.02 33.03 -8.58
N THR A 162 -6.02 33.89 -7.55
CA THR A 162 -5.08 33.84 -6.43
C THR A 162 -5.75 33.22 -5.20
N PHE A 163 -4.97 32.50 -4.41
CA PHE A 163 -5.49 31.89 -3.18
C PHE A 163 -5.61 32.96 -2.06
N GLY A 164 -6.81 33.22 -1.58
CA GLY A 164 -7.05 34.19 -0.51
C GLY A 164 -6.75 33.62 0.88
N GLY A 165 -7.09 32.36 1.11
CA GLY A 165 -6.84 31.68 2.38
C GLY A 165 -7.93 30.67 2.75
N VAL A 166 -7.80 30.12 3.96
CA VAL A 166 -8.75 29.17 4.54
C VAL A 166 -9.74 29.91 5.43
N LYS A 167 -11.03 29.62 5.27
CA LYS A 167 -12.13 29.98 6.17
C LYS A 167 -12.77 28.71 6.69
N PHE A 168 -13.21 28.71 7.94
CA PHE A 168 -13.95 27.59 8.53
C PHE A 168 -15.43 27.95 8.60
N ASP A 169 -16.30 27.02 8.15
CA ASP A 169 -17.76 27.24 8.12
C ASP A 169 -18.49 26.60 9.31
N SER A 170 -17.79 25.76 10.07
CA SER A 170 -18.35 24.98 11.17
C SER A 170 -17.78 25.42 12.51
N GLU A 171 -18.42 24.95 13.59
CA GLU A 171 -17.85 25.05 14.93
C GLU A 171 -16.46 24.41 14.97
N ALA A 172 -15.61 24.97 15.87
CA ALA A 172 -14.24 24.49 16.04
C ALA A 172 -14.24 22.98 16.39
N SER A 173 -13.39 22.21 15.72
CA SER A 173 -13.12 20.83 16.13
C SER A 173 -12.65 20.82 17.60
N LYS A 174 -13.18 19.86 18.37
CA LYS A 174 -12.78 19.63 19.77
C LYS A 174 -11.57 18.71 19.89
N LYS A 175 -11.10 18.13 18.76
CA LYS A 175 -10.04 17.11 18.74
C LYS A 175 -8.73 17.57 18.13
N VAL A 176 -8.77 18.45 17.13
CA VAL A 176 -7.59 18.99 16.47
C VAL A 176 -7.72 20.50 16.33
N ASN A 177 -6.65 21.21 16.65
CA ASN A 177 -6.62 22.67 16.51
C ASN A 177 -6.79 23.09 15.05
N LEU A 178 -7.74 23.99 14.76
CA LEU A 178 -8.00 24.53 13.42
C LEU A 178 -6.78 25.22 12.80
N ILE A 179 -5.90 25.82 13.62
CA ILE A 179 -4.64 26.43 13.15
C ILE A 179 -3.76 25.33 12.51
N ARG A 180 -3.70 24.13 13.10
CA ARG A 180 -2.95 23.01 12.52
C ARG A 180 -3.53 22.58 11.18
N ILE A 181 -4.85 22.47 11.07
CA ILE A 181 -5.54 22.12 9.81
C ILE A 181 -5.23 23.17 8.74
N ALA A 182 -5.39 24.47 9.06
CA ALA A 182 -5.07 25.57 8.14
C ALA A 182 -3.60 25.55 7.72
N SER A 183 -2.67 25.40 8.68
CA SER A 183 -1.23 25.35 8.39
C SER A 183 -0.84 24.15 7.53
N THR A 184 -1.54 23.03 7.70
CA THR A 184 -1.34 21.85 6.82
C THR A 184 -1.77 22.15 5.38
N ILE A 185 -2.90 22.84 5.18
CA ILE A 185 -3.34 23.27 3.85
C ILE A 185 -2.36 24.32 3.28
N TYR A 186 -1.92 25.29 4.10
CA TYR A 186 -0.97 26.33 3.68
C TYR A 186 0.42 25.78 3.32
N SER A 187 0.82 24.63 3.88
CA SER A 187 2.07 23.99 3.48
C SER A 187 2.07 23.50 2.03
N ALA A 188 0.88 23.25 1.46
CA ALA A 188 0.70 22.84 0.07
C ALA A 188 0.35 24.02 -0.86
N GLN A 189 -0.38 25.05 -0.36
CA GLN A 189 -0.84 26.19 -1.14
C GLN A 189 -0.75 27.48 -0.30
N THR A 190 0.22 28.31 -0.61
CA THR A 190 0.47 29.57 0.12
C THR A 190 -0.58 30.63 -0.23
N PRO A 191 -1.17 31.35 0.76
CA PRO A 191 -2.02 32.51 0.49
C PRO A 191 -1.31 33.57 -0.34
N GLY A 192 -2.05 34.21 -1.27
CA GLY A 192 -1.53 35.22 -2.20
C GLY A 192 -0.86 34.64 -3.46
N ALA A 193 -0.50 33.37 -3.48
CA ALA A 193 0.05 32.71 -4.67
C ALA A 193 -1.07 32.35 -5.68
N PRO A 194 -0.73 32.15 -6.97
CA PRO A 194 -1.67 31.60 -7.95
C PRO A 194 -2.31 30.32 -7.44
N LEU A 195 -3.63 30.19 -7.57
CA LEU A 195 -4.38 29.06 -7.01
C LEU A 195 -4.23 27.81 -7.87
N ASN A 196 -3.70 26.75 -7.27
CA ASN A 196 -3.64 25.42 -7.88
C ASN A 196 -4.53 24.44 -7.13
N ALA A 197 -5.54 23.91 -7.82
CA ALA A 197 -6.49 22.96 -7.25
C ALA A 197 -5.82 21.64 -6.78
N LYS A 198 -4.76 21.18 -7.46
CA LYS A 198 -4.00 19.97 -7.05
C LYS A 198 -3.24 20.22 -5.74
N SER A 199 -2.75 21.46 -5.52
CA SER A 199 -2.11 21.85 -4.26
C SER A 199 -3.12 21.89 -3.11
N ILE A 200 -4.31 22.44 -3.34
CA ILE A 200 -5.41 22.42 -2.36
C ILE A 200 -5.86 20.98 -2.06
N GLU A 201 -6.02 20.14 -3.10
CA GLU A 201 -6.34 18.71 -2.94
C GLU A 201 -5.30 18.00 -2.06
N ARG A 202 -4.00 18.26 -2.30
CA ARG A 202 -2.92 17.74 -1.45
C ARG A 202 -3.06 18.23 -0.02
N GLY A 203 -3.29 19.51 0.20
CA GLY A 203 -3.45 20.10 1.54
C GLY A 203 -4.63 19.49 2.30
N LEU A 204 -5.78 19.32 1.65
CA LEU A 204 -6.96 18.66 2.21
C LEU A 204 -6.70 17.17 2.49
N ALA A 205 -6.02 16.47 1.58
CA ALA A 205 -5.66 15.07 1.77
C ALA A 205 -4.72 14.87 2.97
N LEU A 206 -3.74 15.76 3.16
CA LEU A 206 -2.86 15.75 4.33
C LEU A 206 -3.60 16.09 5.62
N ALA A 207 -4.54 17.04 5.58
CA ALA A 207 -5.37 17.39 6.73
C ALA A 207 -6.28 16.24 7.16
N ASN A 208 -6.78 15.44 6.21
CA ASN A 208 -7.56 14.22 6.48
C ASN A 208 -6.72 13.06 7.05
N GLU A 209 -5.38 13.14 7.02
CA GLU A 209 -4.51 12.17 7.70
C GLU A 209 -4.27 12.51 9.19
N LEU A 210 -4.73 13.66 9.66
CA LEU A 210 -4.72 14.00 11.07
C LEU A 210 -5.74 13.12 11.80
N GLY A 211 -5.33 12.46 12.86
CA GLY A 211 -6.19 11.59 13.64
C GLY A 211 -7.40 12.33 14.24
N GLY A 212 -8.59 11.76 14.12
CA GLY A 212 -9.80 12.23 14.81
C GLY A 212 -10.63 13.29 14.09
N VAL A 213 -10.27 13.69 12.86
CA VAL A 213 -11.04 14.65 12.07
C VAL A 213 -11.24 14.18 10.63
N SER A 214 -12.34 14.64 10.02
CA SER A 214 -12.60 14.59 8.58
C SER A 214 -12.71 16.02 8.07
N VAL A 215 -11.98 16.34 7.00
CA VAL A 215 -11.83 17.69 6.47
C VAL A 215 -12.31 17.71 5.02
N GLN A 216 -13.25 18.61 4.72
CA GLN A 216 -13.74 18.87 3.36
C GLN A 216 -13.55 20.33 3.02
N GLY A 217 -13.36 20.66 1.74
CA GLY A 217 -13.14 22.04 1.30
C GLY A 217 -13.86 22.35 0.01
N ASN A 218 -14.42 23.56 -0.09
CA ASN A 218 -15.06 24.08 -1.29
C ASN A 218 -14.51 25.48 -1.60
N PHE A 219 -14.37 25.79 -2.87
CA PHE A 219 -13.97 27.12 -3.30
C PHE A 219 -15.13 28.11 -3.20
N ILE A 220 -14.84 29.30 -2.70
CA ILE A 220 -15.76 30.46 -2.65
C ILE A 220 -15.03 31.70 -3.17
N GLU A 221 -15.79 32.69 -3.62
CA GLU A 221 -15.21 33.97 -4.02
C GLU A 221 -14.47 34.63 -2.85
N GLY A 222 -13.30 35.17 -3.13
CA GLY A 222 -12.50 35.91 -2.17
C GLY A 222 -13.01 37.32 -1.93
N ARG A 223 -12.26 38.12 -1.20
CA ARG A 223 -12.62 39.51 -0.89
C ARG A 223 -12.34 40.48 -2.04
N VAL A 224 -11.48 40.11 -2.95
CA VAL A 224 -11.01 40.92 -4.08
C VAL A 224 -11.27 40.14 -5.37
N GLU A 225 -11.60 40.83 -6.45
CA GLU A 225 -11.78 40.23 -7.76
C GLU A 225 -10.54 39.42 -8.19
N GLY A 226 -10.76 38.22 -8.73
CA GLY A 226 -9.68 37.28 -9.06
C GLY A 226 -9.07 36.54 -7.85
N GLN A 227 -9.61 36.72 -6.65
CA GLN A 227 -9.23 35.95 -5.46
C GLN A 227 -10.27 34.85 -5.20
N THR A 228 -9.79 33.67 -4.78
CA THR A 228 -10.62 32.55 -4.35
C THR A 228 -10.18 32.10 -2.96
N ASP A 229 -11.13 32.00 -2.04
CA ASP A 229 -10.94 31.45 -0.69
C ASP A 229 -11.35 29.98 -0.68
N LEU A 230 -10.82 29.22 0.28
CA LEU A 230 -11.23 27.87 0.58
C LEU A 230 -12.07 27.85 1.86
N ILE A 231 -13.36 27.55 1.77
CA ILE A 231 -14.18 27.26 2.94
C ILE A 231 -13.99 25.78 3.33
N VAL A 232 -13.63 25.55 4.59
CA VAL A 232 -13.27 24.25 5.13
C VAL A 232 -14.26 23.84 6.21
N THR A 233 -14.91 22.70 5.97
CA THR A 233 -15.79 22.03 6.94
C THR A 233 -15.00 20.95 7.65
N VAL A 234 -14.98 20.99 8.99
CA VAL A 234 -14.28 20.01 9.83
C VAL A 234 -15.30 19.25 10.65
N SER A 235 -15.29 17.93 10.55
CA SER A 235 -16.14 17.03 11.34
C SER A 235 -15.29 16.17 12.25
N ASP A 236 -15.62 16.11 13.54
CA ASP A 236 -14.95 15.23 14.50
C ASP A 236 -15.34 13.77 14.25
N MET A 237 -14.35 12.88 14.15
CA MET A 237 -14.52 11.44 14.04
C MET A 237 -14.53 10.78 15.43
N ALA A 238 -14.84 9.48 15.51
CA ALA A 238 -14.75 8.73 16.76
C ALA A 238 -13.34 8.85 17.37
N ARG A 239 -13.26 9.04 18.69
CA ARG A 239 -11.98 9.13 19.39
C ARG A 239 -11.30 7.77 19.49
N VAL A 240 -12.09 6.73 19.60
CA VAL A 240 -11.64 5.34 19.66
C VAL A 240 -12.33 4.59 18.54
N THR A 241 -11.55 3.84 17.77
CA THR A 241 -12.03 2.87 16.81
C THR A 241 -11.26 1.58 17.00
N GLY A 242 -11.86 0.47 16.65
CA GLY A 242 -11.17 -0.80 16.80
C GLY A 242 -11.83 -1.91 16.01
N GLU A 243 -11.20 -3.06 16.08
CA GLU A 243 -11.72 -4.29 15.52
C GLU A 243 -11.26 -5.48 16.34
N VAL A 244 -12.09 -6.51 16.39
CA VAL A 244 -11.74 -7.82 16.91
C VAL A 244 -11.93 -8.82 15.79
N ALA A 245 -10.90 -9.62 15.52
CA ALA A 245 -10.94 -10.69 14.54
C ALA A 245 -10.72 -12.05 15.21
N PHE A 246 -11.44 -13.05 14.71
CA PHE A 246 -11.27 -14.45 15.06
C PHE A 246 -10.96 -15.24 13.80
N ASP A 247 -9.90 -16.04 13.83
CA ASP A 247 -9.48 -16.83 12.70
C ASP A 247 -8.74 -18.10 13.12
N ASN A 248 -8.53 -19.03 12.16
CA ASN A 248 -7.75 -20.24 12.36
C ASN A 248 -6.41 -20.21 11.59
N THR A 249 -5.85 -19.01 11.37
CA THR A 249 -4.64 -18.81 10.54
C THR A 249 -3.35 -18.82 11.34
N GLY A 250 -3.42 -19.00 12.66
CA GLY A 250 -2.27 -19.15 13.54
C GLY A 250 -1.41 -20.37 13.19
N ALA A 251 -0.14 -20.35 13.61
CA ALA A 251 0.74 -21.50 13.46
C ALA A 251 0.25 -22.65 14.35
N ARG A 252 0.09 -23.87 13.79
CA ARG A 252 -0.36 -25.04 14.54
C ARG A 252 0.52 -25.32 15.76
N SER A 253 1.79 -25.03 15.67
CA SER A 253 2.75 -25.22 16.77
C SER A 253 2.42 -24.42 18.03
N THR A 254 1.85 -23.23 17.89
CA THR A 254 1.44 -22.32 18.99
C THR A 254 -0.06 -22.16 19.13
N GLY A 255 -0.84 -22.85 18.28
CA GLY A 255 -2.30 -22.78 18.26
C GLY A 255 -2.84 -22.10 17.02
N SER A 256 -3.63 -22.85 16.24
CA SER A 256 -4.20 -22.36 14.98
C SER A 256 -5.29 -21.32 15.18
N ASN A 257 -6.12 -21.48 16.21
CA ASN A 257 -7.20 -20.54 16.51
C ASN A 257 -6.59 -19.28 17.14
N ARG A 258 -6.93 -18.14 16.56
CA ARG A 258 -6.34 -16.86 16.90
C ARG A 258 -7.42 -15.80 17.13
N MET A 259 -7.25 -15.01 18.16
CA MET A 259 -7.96 -13.77 18.38
C MET A 259 -6.99 -12.61 18.15
N THR A 260 -7.38 -11.65 17.32
CA THR A 260 -6.62 -10.42 17.07
C THR A 260 -7.48 -9.23 17.50
N THR A 261 -6.88 -8.29 18.20
CA THR A 261 -7.52 -7.03 18.60
C THR A 261 -6.67 -5.87 18.11
N ASN A 262 -7.30 -4.94 17.40
CA ASN A 262 -6.70 -3.68 17.01
C ASN A 262 -7.52 -2.53 17.59
N LEU A 263 -6.89 -1.63 18.33
CA LEU A 263 -7.51 -0.46 18.93
C LEU A 263 -6.73 0.78 18.54
N SER A 264 -7.41 1.78 18.01
CA SER A 264 -6.83 3.06 17.60
C SER A 264 -7.45 4.19 18.41
N LEU A 265 -6.61 4.97 19.06
CA LEU A 265 -6.98 6.19 19.76
C LEU A 265 -6.53 7.38 18.92
N HIS A 266 -7.51 8.17 18.48
CA HIS A 266 -7.30 9.29 17.57
C HIS A 266 -7.13 10.60 18.31
N SER A 267 -6.06 11.31 18.01
CA SER A 267 -5.68 12.62 18.58
C SER A 267 -5.67 12.64 20.11
N PRO A 268 -4.99 11.70 20.77
CA PRO A 268 -4.89 11.71 22.23
C PRO A 268 -4.27 13.01 22.78
N MET A 269 -3.30 13.59 22.07
CA MET A 269 -2.64 14.85 22.46
C MET A 269 -3.26 16.09 21.80
N GLY A 270 -4.33 15.94 20.99
CA GLY A 270 -4.98 17.07 20.32
C GLY A 270 -4.21 17.61 19.09
N MET A 271 -3.20 16.90 18.64
CA MET A 271 -2.33 17.32 17.52
C MET A 271 -2.61 16.58 16.21
N GLY A 272 -3.66 15.75 16.14
CA GLY A 272 -3.90 14.87 15.01
C GLY A 272 -2.98 13.64 15.02
N ASP A 273 -2.47 13.28 16.16
CA ASP A 273 -1.66 12.11 16.46
C ASP A 273 -2.52 10.84 16.57
N SER A 274 -1.90 9.67 16.62
CA SER A 274 -2.60 8.39 16.70
C SER A 274 -1.82 7.39 17.54
N ALA A 275 -2.46 6.86 18.60
CA ALA A 275 -1.94 5.76 19.39
C ALA A 275 -2.66 4.46 19.00
N ASN A 276 -1.92 3.37 18.84
CA ASN A 276 -2.48 2.08 18.44
C ASN A 276 -2.02 0.98 19.39
N LEU A 277 -2.96 0.10 19.75
CA LEU A 277 -2.73 -1.15 20.43
C LEU A 277 -3.11 -2.29 19.49
N TYR A 278 -2.17 -3.21 19.25
CA TYR A 278 -2.39 -4.42 18.47
C TYR A 278 -2.05 -5.63 19.32
N ALA A 279 -2.97 -6.55 19.49
CA ALA A 279 -2.77 -7.74 20.29
C ALA A 279 -3.21 -9.00 19.54
N ILE A 280 -2.47 -10.10 19.72
CA ILE A 280 -2.79 -11.43 19.21
C ILE A 280 -2.72 -12.40 20.37
N SER A 281 -3.71 -13.30 20.47
CA SER A 281 -3.73 -14.40 21.44
C SER A 281 -4.09 -15.70 20.73
N THR A 282 -3.34 -16.77 21.07
CA THR A 282 -3.59 -18.15 20.66
C THR A 282 -3.44 -19.07 21.89
N ALA A 283 -3.61 -20.37 21.75
CA ALA A 283 -3.41 -21.33 22.83
C ALA A 283 -1.98 -21.33 23.40
N GLY A 284 -0.99 -20.95 22.59
CA GLY A 284 0.42 -20.99 22.95
C GLY A 284 1.21 -19.74 22.56
N SER A 285 0.58 -18.64 22.15
CA SER A 285 1.31 -17.38 21.96
C SER A 285 0.46 -16.16 22.32
N GLU A 286 1.10 -15.19 22.90
CA GLU A 286 0.56 -13.89 23.25
C GLU A 286 1.50 -12.81 22.68
N TYR A 287 0.94 -11.91 21.90
CA TYR A 287 1.67 -10.79 21.31
C TYR A 287 0.93 -9.49 21.60
N VAL A 288 1.66 -8.47 21.98
CA VAL A 288 1.15 -7.12 22.12
C VAL A 288 2.12 -6.13 21.48
N ARG A 289 1.58 -5.14 20.79
CA ARG A 289 2.34 -4.00 20.25
C ARG A 289 1.58 -2.72 20.57
N ILE A 290 2.30 -1.74 21.07
CA ILE A 290 1.85 -0.36 21.21
C ILE A 290 2.65 0.50 20.24
N SER A 291 2.01 1.48 19.64
CA SER A 291 2.69 2.47 18.79
C SER A 291 1.99 3.81 18.89
N GLU A 292 2.78 4.88 18.81
CA GLU A 292 2.31 6.26 18.76
C GLU A 292 2.91 6.90 17.51
N SER A 293 2.10 7.69 16.79
CA SER A 293 2.51 8.42 15.59
C SER A 293 2.13 9.88 15.70
N LEU A 294 3.12 10.74 15.68
CA LEU A 294 3.01 12.19 15.83
C LEU A 294 3.25 12.88 14.48
N PRO A 295 2.39 13.81 14.05
CA PRO A 295 2.65 14.60 12.86
C PRO A 295 3.77 15.64 13.14
N LEU A 296 4.80 15.63 12.28
CA LEU A 296 5.92 16.58 12.32
C LEU A 296 5.71 17.71 11.31
N GLY A 297 5.73 18.96 11.79
CA GLY A 297 5.43 20.09 10.94
C GLY A 297 4.04 20.02 10.32
N TYR A 298 3.90 20.45 9.05
CA TYR A 298 2.61 20.58 8.37
C TYR A 298 2.58 19.91 6.99
N ALA A 299 3.72 19.48 6.48
CA ALA A 299 3.83 18.87 5.14
C ALA A 299 3.50 17.37 5.09
N GLY A 300 2.91 16.82 6.18
CA GLY A 300 2.49 15.43 6.27
C GLY A 300 3.56 14.46 6.78
N ALA A 301 4.76 14.94 7.18
CA ALA A 301 5.73 14.10 7.85
C ALA A 301 5.18 13.58 9.18
N LYS A 302 5.48 12.31 9.50
CA LYS A 302 5.11 11.68 10.77
C LYS A 302 6.34 11.02 11.38
N MET A 303 6.40 11.01 12.70
CA MET A 303 7.38 10.27 13.48
C MET A 303 6.65 9.52 14.58
N GLY A 304 7.05 8.29 14.82
CA GLY A 304 6.45 7.45 15.83
C GLY A 304 7.46 6.57 16.54
N PHE A 305 7.03 6.03 17.64
CA PHE A 305 7.73 4.94 18.29
C PHE A 305 6.81 3.72 18.39
N ASN A 306 7.43 2.56 18.51
CA ASN A 306 6.70 1.33 18.78
C ASN A 306 7.46 0.47 19.79
N ALA A 307 6.68 -0.30 20.54
CA ALA A 307 7.21 -1.36 21.39
C ALA A 307 6.31 -2.59 21.25
N SER A 308 6.92 -3.78 21.18
CA SER A 308 6.16 -5.02 21.15
C SER A 308 6.82 -6.10 22.01
N TYR A 309 5.97 -7.02 22.45
CA TYR A 309 6.37 -8.19 23.22
C TYR A 309 5.60 -9.42 22.73
N LEU A 310 6.32 -10.48 22.46
CA LEU A 310 5.80 -11.81 22.13
C LEU A 310 6.27 -12.78 23.22
N ASN A 311 5.33 -13.56 23.73
CA ASN A 311 5.61 -14.75 24.53
C ASN A 311 5.03 -15.96 23.79
N TYR A 312 5.78 -17.07 23.69
CA TYR A 312 5.27 -18.27 23.05
C TYR A 312 5.70 -19.54 23.79
N ARG A 313 4.87 -20.58 23.62
CA ARG A 313 5.17 -21.97 23.95
C ARG A 313 4.61 -22.89 22.86
N LEU A 314 5.30 -23.96 22.55
CA LEU A 314 4.78 -24.96 21.63
C LEU A 314 3.75 -25.83 22.34
N VAL A 315 2.54 -25.92 21.75
CA VAL A 315 1.38 -26.63 22.33
C VAL A 315 0.97 -27.86 21.51
N ALA A 316 1.40 -27.95 20.24
CA ALA A 316 1.06 -29.09 19.40
C ALA A 316 1.83 -30.34 19.85
N GLN A 317 1.16 -31.48 19.89
CA GLN A 317 1.68 -32.76 20.39
C GLN A 317 2.97 -33.18 19.69
N ASP A 318 3.08 -32.93 18.37
CA ASP A 318 4.27 -33.24 17.57
C ASP A 318 5.55 -32.53 18.04
N PHE A 319 5.41 -31.43 18.80
CA PHE A 319 6.49 -30.65 19.36
C PHE A 319 6.62 -30.77 20.88
N ALA A 320 5.77 -31.60 21.54
CA ALA A 320 5.73 -31.68 23.00
C ALA A 320 7.07 -32.11 23.63
N SER A 321 7.82 -33.01 22.96
CA SER A 321 9.14 -33.46 23.42
C SER A 321 10.18 -32.34 23.49
N LEU A 322 9.99 -31.25 22.74
CA LEU A 322 10.90 -30.12 22.76
C LEU A 322 10.72 -29.22 23.99
N ASN A 323 9.52 -29.24 24.61
CA ASN A 323 9.13 -28.32 25.68
C ASN A 323 9.63 -26.88 25.41
N ALA A 324 9.48 -26.45 24.14
CA ALA A 324 10.07 -25.20 23.67
C ALA A 324 9.16 -24.01 23.95
N ASN A 325 9.76 -22.95 24.42
CA ASN A 325 9.14 -21.67 24.72
C ASN A 325 10.13 -20.52 24.51
N GLY A 326 9.65 -19.29 24.54
CA GLY A 326 10.55 -18.15 24.43
C GLY A 326 9.81 -16.83 24.31
N THR A 327 10.59 -15.77 24.14
CA THR A 327 10.09 -14.40 24.06
C THR A 327 10.78 -13.62 22.95
N SER A 328 10.07 -12.62 22.43
CA SER A 328 10.65 -11.58 21.59
C SER A 328 10.22 -10.21 22.11
N SER A 329 11.14 -9.27 22.17
CA SER A 329 10.84 -7.86 22.44
C SER A 329 11.41 -6.97 21.33
N THR A 330 10.63 -5.97 20.92
CA THR A 330 11.04 -5.00 19.92
C THR A 330 10.80 -3.59 20.43
N TYR A 331 11.75 -2.71 20.20
CA TYR A 331 11.62 -1.27 20.37
C TYR A 331 12.05 -0.59 19.07
N GLY A 332 11.25 0.32 18.55
CA GLY A 332 11.52 0.94 17.27
C GLY A 332 11.09 2.39 17.17
N LEU A 333 11.77 3.10 16.27
CA LEU A 333 11.38 4.42 15.78
C LEU A 333 10.92 4.27 14.33
N GLU A 334 9.80 4.91 14.02
CA GLU A 334 9.19 4.90 12.68
C GLU A 334 9.09 6.34 12.19
N SER A 335 9.38 6.57 10.91
CA SER A 335 9.18 7.86 10.27
C SER A 335 8.58 7.66 8.90
N SER A 336 7.72 8.57 8.47
CA SER A 336 7.14 8.56 7.13
C SER A 336 6.99 9.96 6.56
N PHE A 337 7.08 10.06 5.23
CA PHE A 337 6.86 11.30 4.49
C PHE A 337 6.10 11.04 3.19
N PRO A 338 4.95 11.71 2.95
CA PRO A 338 4.17 11.58 1.71
C PRO A 338 4.75 12.47 0.61
N PHE A 339 5.55 11.90 -0.28
CA PHE A 339 6.08 12.60 -1.47
C PHE A 339 4.95 13.00 -2.43
N VAL A 340 4.04 12.06 -2.68
CA VAL A 340 2.83 12.30 -3.47
C VAL A 340 1.62 11.94 -2.63
N LYS A 341 0.62 12.83 -2.63
CA LYS A 341 -0.67 12.60 -2.00
C LYS A 341 -1.73 13.35 -2.77
N THR A 342 -2.53 12.63 -3.52
CA THR A 342 -3.67 13.11 -4.28
C THR A 342 -4.86 12.20 -4.05
N ARG A 343 -5.98 12.49 -4.68
CA ARG A 343 -7.20 11.66 -4.64
C ARG A 343 -6.98 10.25 -5.20
N SER A 344 -6.20 10.12 -6.27
CA SER A 344 -5.99 8.87 -7.00
C SER A 344 -4.62 8.24 -6.79
N SER A 345 -3.67 8.94 -6.16
CA SER A 345 -2.29 8.48 -6.07
C SER A 345 -1.65 8.86 -4.73
N ALA A 346 -0.87 7.94 -4.19
CA ALA A 346 -0.03 8.18 -3.02
C ALA A 346 1.35 7.57 -3.23
N LEU A 347 2.40 8.25 -2.76
CA LEU A 347 3.76 7.73 -2.64
C LEU A 347 4.32 8.19 -1.31
N VAL A 348 4.64 7.24 -0.44
CA VAL A 348 5.09 7.49 0.93
C VAL A 348 6.46 6.86 1.13
N GLY A 349 7.43 7.65 1.56
CA GLY A 349 8.72 7.16 2.05
C GLY A 349 8.62 6.77 3.52
N ILE A 350 9.32 5.71 3.90
CA ILE A 350 9.41 5.23 5.29
C ILE A 350 10.86 5.04 5.71
N LEU A 351 11.13 5.28 6.99
CA LEU A 351 12.38 4.96 7.66
C LEU A 351 12.06 4.36 9.01
N ASN A 352 12.53 3.12 9.26
CA ASN A 352 12.35 2.43 10.52
C ASN A 352 13.71 2.01 11.08
N VAL A 353 13.86 2.16 12.38
CA VAL A 353 15.03 1.70 13.14
C VAL A 353 14.53 0.89 14.32
N ASP A 354 14.84 -0.41 14.34
CA ASP A 354 14.38 -1.31 15.37
C ASP A 354 15.56 -1.92 16.16
N ARG A 355 15.30 -2.25 17.41
CA ARG A 355 16.11 -3.17 18.20
C ARG A 355 15.21 -4.31 18.67
N LYS A 356 15.55 -5.51 18.23
CA LYS A 356 14.82 -6.75 18.51
C LYS A 356 15.69 -7.67 19.36
N HIS A 357 15.10 -8.30 20.37
CA HIS A 357 15.75 -9.30 21.22
C HIS A 357 14.92 -10.58 21.20
N TYR A 358 15.58 -11.71 21.06
CA TYR A 358 14.96 -13.03 20.96
C TYR A 358 15.61 -13.98 21.97
N LEU A 359 14.76 -14.61 22.78
CA LEU A 359 15.15 -15.66 23.71
C LEU A 359 14.34 -16.92 23.41
N ASN A 360 15.01 -18.04 23.22
CA ASN A 360 14.39 -19.33 23.00
C ASN A 360 14.96 -20.37 23.99
N ASN A 361 14.06 -21.15 24.56
CA ASN A 361 14.39 -22.25 25.44
C ASN A 361 13.89 -23.57 24.85
N SER A 362 14.58 -24.65 25.09
CA SER A 362 14.16 -26.01 24.79
C SER A 362 14.57 -26.92 25.95
N GLN A 363 13.63 -27.75 26.42
CA GLN A 363 13.84 -28.67 27.57
C GLN A 363 14.40 -27.96 28.82
N GLY A 364 13.96 -26.73 29.08
CA GLY A 364 14.38 -25.93 30.22
C GLY A 364 15.76 -25.26 30.11
N VAL A 365 16.44 -25.40 28.96
CA VAL A 365 17.73 -24.79 28.69
C VAL A 365 17.61 -23.71 27.60
N VAL A 366 18.36 -22.61 27.75
CA VAL A 366 18.44 -21.58 26.70
C VAL A 366 19.06 -22.20 25.44
N SER A 367 18.32 -22.24 24.35
CA SER A 367 18.77 -22.71 23.04
C SER A 367 19.33 -21.58 22.16
N SER A 368 18.78 -20.37 22.27
CA SER A 368 19.34 -19.17 21.67
C SER A 368 18.95 -17.89 22.42
N ASP A 369 19.84 -16.94 22.48
CA ASP A 369 19.68 -15.60 23.08
C ASP A 369 20.43 -14.59 22.21
N TYR A 370 19.70 -13.78 21.41
CA TYR A 370 20.34 -12.89 20.44
C TYR A 370 19.56 -11.60 20.16
N THR A 371 20.27 -10.65 19.59
CA THR A 371 19.67 -9.37 19.16
C THR A 371 19.83 -9.16 17.67
N ASN A 372 18.85 -8.43 17.11
CA ASN A 372 18.86 -7.93 15.74
C ASN A 372 18.55 -6.43 15.74
N THR A 373 19.34 -5.65 15.00
CA THR A 373 19.18 -4.19 14.91
C THR A 373 19.05 -3.75 13.44
N PRO A 374 17.88 -3.94 12.79
CA PRO A 374 17.67 -3.50 11.42
C PRO A 374 17.37 -2.01 11.31
N ILE A 375 17.92 -1.40 10.26
CA ILE A 375 17.48 -0.12 9.69
C ILE A 375 16.81 -0.44 8.37
N THR A 376 15.60 0.06 8.16
CA THR A 376 14.82 -0.17 6.95
C THR A 376 14.40 1.16 6.34
N ILE A 377 14.72 1.36 5.08
CA ILE A 377 14.18 2.43 4.24
C ILE A 377 13.24 1.83 3.20
N GLY A 378 12.21 2.57 2.82
CA GLY A 378 11.25 2.05 1.85
C GLY A 378 10.41 3.10 1.18
N LEU A 379 9.74 2.68 0.11
CA LEU A 379 8.74 3.43 -0.64
C LEU A 379 7.48 2.58 -0.75
N ASN A 380 6.33 3.15 -0.39
CA ASN A 380 5.01 2.56 -0.58
C ASN A 380 4.22 3.45 -1.53
N GLY A 381 3.71 2.89 -2.60
CA GLY A 381 2.96 3.60 -3.61
C GLY A 381 1.62 2.94 -3.91
N SER A 382 0.63 3.75 -4.23
CA SER A 382 -0.64 3.29 -4.75
C SER A 382 -1.20 4.29 -5.73
N ASN A 383 -1.90 3.80 -6.77
CA ASN A 383 -2.65 4.66 -7.65
C ASN A 383 -3.89 3.93 -8.21
N SER A 384 -4.92 4.72 -8.54
CA SER A 384 -6.07 4.27 -9.31
C SER A 384 -6.02 4.91 -10.70
N ASP A 385 -6.34 4.14 -11.71
CA ASP A 385 -6.40 4.58 -13.11
C ASP A 385 -7.74 4.19 -13.75
N GLY A 386 -8.09 4.84 -14.87
CA GLY A 386 -9.29 4.55 -15.64
C GLY A 386 -9.08 3.55 -16.79
N ALA A 387 -7.93 2.86 -16.86
CA ALA A 387 -7.63 1.94 -17.95
C ALA A 387 -8.52 0.68 -17.87
N LEU A 388 -9.13 0.28 -18.99
CA LEU A 388 -9.92 -0.96 -19.12
C LEU A 388 -10.99 -1.10 -18.01
N TRP A 389 -11.89 -0.12 -17.86
CA TRP A 389 -12.94 -0.04 -16.81
C TRP A 389 -12.46 0.34 -15.41
N GLY A 390 -11.19 0.71 -15.24
CA GLY A 390 -10.61 1.11 -13.98
C GLY A 390 -9.73 0.04 -13.34
N GLY A 391 -8.70 0.50 -12.64
CA GLY A 391 -7.80 -0.39 -11.92
C GLY A 391 -7.14 0.27 -10.73
N ARG A 392 -6.77 -0.54 -9.75
CA ARG A 392 -6.02 -0.12 -8.56
C ARG A 392 -4.67 -0.81 -8.55
N ASN A 393 -3.60 -0.03 -8.45
CA ASN A 393 -2.24 -0.54 -8.34
C ASN A 393 -1.70 -0.22 -6.95
N SER A 394 -0.94 -1.15 -6.38
CA SER A 394 -0.18 -0.92 -5.15
C SER A 394 1.21 -1.54 -5.29
N GLY A 395 2.18 -0.90 -4.68
CA GLY A 395 3.55 -1.42 -4.68
C GLY A 395 4.32 -0.94 -3.48
N SER A 396 5.27 -1.76 -3.04
CA SER A 396 6.26 -1.38 -2.03
C SER A 396 7.62 -1.94 -2.38
N LEU A 397 8.64 -1.18 -2.01
CA LEU A 397 10.04 -1.60 -2.06
C LEU A 397 10.69 -1.18 -0.75
N THR A 398 11.31 -2.13 -0.04
CA THR A 398 12.06 -1.88 1.18
C THR A 398 13.47 -2.44 1.07
N LEU A 399 14.42 -1.70 1.61
CA LEU A 399 15.80 -2.09 1.80
C LEU A 399 16.10 -2.10 3.29
N SER A 400 16.55 -3.24 3.79
CA SER A 400 16.91 -3.40 5.21
C SER A 400 18.38 -3.77 5.33
N ALA A 401 19.10 -3.08 6.19
CA ALA A 401 20.43 -3.44 6.65
C ALA A 401 20.38 -3.66 8.15
N GLY A 402 20.87 -4.79 8.63
CA GLY A 402 20.82 -5.15 10.05
C GLY A 402 22.00 -5.99 10.51
N GLY A 403 22.07 -6.23 11.80
CA GLY A 403 23.11 -7.06 12.41
C GLY A 403 22.55 -8.04 13.44
N ILE A 404 22.80 -9.32 13.21
CA ILE A 404 22.50 -10.41 14.16
C ILE A 404 23.70 -10.58 15.11
N ASN A 405 23.47 -10.41 16.40
CA ASN A 405 24.48 -10.59 17.43
C ASN A 405 24.17 -11.82 18.29
N LEU A 406 24.94 -12.90 18.10
CA LEU A 406 24.86 -14.17 18.83
C LEU A 406 25.86 -14.27 19.97
N SER A 407 26.56 -13.19 20.37
CA SER A 407 27.69 -13.26 21.35
C SER A 407 27.29 -13.84 22.71
N ARG A 408 26.02 -13.82 23.08
CA ARG A 408 25.47 -14.42 24.31
C ARG A 408 24.74 -15.74 24.07
N SER A 409 24.63 -16.16 22.82
CA SER A 409 23.81 -17.29 22.44
C SER A 409 24.59 -18.60 22.51
N PRO A 410 24.05 -19.64 23.16
CA PRO A 410 24.69 -20.94 23.20
C PRO A 410 24.97 -21.56 21.83
N ASN A 411 24.18 -21.22 20.82
CA ASN A 411 24.31 -21.73 19.44
C ASN A 411 25.29 -20.93 18.57
N GLN A 412 26.04 -19.96 19.11
CA GLN A 412 27.00 -19.14 18.36
C GLN A 412 28.02 -19.97 17.58
N ALA A 413 28.62 -20.97 18.24
CA ALA A 413 29.64 -21.84 17.63
C ALA A 413 29.03 -22.71 16.52
N THR A 414 27.82 -23.21 16.72
CA THR A 414 27.07 -23.97 15.71
C THR A 414 26.76 -23.09 14.48
N ASP A 415 26.25 -21.88 14.69
CA ASP A 415 26.00 -20.93 13.59
C ASP A 415 27.29 -20.64 12.81
N ALA A 416 28.39 -20.37 13.49
CA ALA A 416 29.68 -20.04 12.88
C ALA A 416 30.23 -21.18 11.98
N SER A 417 29.93 -22.43 12.32
CA SER A 417 30.36 -23.63 11.57
C SER A 417 29.35 -24.07 10.51
N THR A 418 28.12 -23.52 10.52
CA THR A 418 27.03 -23.92 9.61
C THR A 418 26.50 -22.73 8.79
N THR A 419 25.34 -22.20 9.14
CA THR A 419 24.59 -21.20 8.36
C THR A 419 25.21 -19.81 8.35
N LYS A 420 26.06 -19.47 9.32
CA LYS A 420 26.78 -18.17 9.44
C LYS A 420 25.84 -16.97 9.34
N THR A 421 24.74 -17.04 10.08
CA THR A 421 23.73 -15.97 10.08
C THR A 421 24.14 -14.78 10.94
N ALA A 422 25.06 -14.98 11.89
CA ALA A 422 25.62 -13.90 12.70
C ALA A 422 26.32 -12.84 11.84
N GLY A 423 26.30 -11.60 12.33
CA GLY A 423 26.91 -10.44 11.67
C GLY A 423 25.95 -9.63 10.82
N GLN A 424 26.53 -8.78 9.97
CA GLN A 424 25.77 -7.84 9.15
C GLN A 424 25.07 -8.55 7.97
N TYR A 425 23.84 -8.13 7.67
CA TYR A 425 23.10 -8.57 6.49
C TYR A 425 22.42 -7.39 5.80
N THR A 426 22.13 -7.57 4.53
CA THR A 426 21.27 -6.69 3.75
C THR A 426 20.22 -7.52 3.03
N LYS A 427 19.01 -7.01 2.97
CA LYS A 427 17.93 -7.62 2.18
C LYS A 427 17.05 -6.57 1.55
N SER A 428 16.45 -6.90 0.42
CA SER A 428 15.37 -6.15 -0.19
C SER A 428 14.09 -6.97 -0.19
N ARG A 429 12.96 -6.28 0.01
CA ARG A 429 11.63 -6.82 -0.20
C ARG A 429 10.86 -5.97 -1.18
N TYR A 430 10.04 -6.59 -1.98
CA TYR A 430 9.16 -5.92 -2.90
C TYR A 430 7.76 -6.55 -2.89
N PHE A 431 6.79 -5.73 -3.18
CA PHE A 431 5.40 -6.11 -3.40
C PHE A 431 4.84 -5.26 -4.53
N ILE A 432 4.12 -5.89 -5.45
CA ILE A 432 3.40 -5.22 -6.53
C ILE A 432 2.05 -5.93 -6.66
N SER A 433 0.98 -5.18 -6.80
CA SER A 433 -0.34 -5.73 -7.10
C SER A 433 -1.14 -4.82 -8.03
N ARG A 434 -2.04 -5.45 -8.79
CA ARG A 434 -3.08 -4.78 -9.55
C ARG A 434 -4.41 -5.49 -9.34
N GLU A 435 -5.44 -4.71 -9.07
CA GLU A 435 -6.82 -5.13 -9.16
C GLU A 435 -7.45 -4.41 -10.34
N GLN A 436 -7.82 -5.17 -11.36
CA GLN A 436 -8.44 -4.70 -12.59
C GLN A 436 -9.93 -4.94 -12.51
N GLU A 437 -10.72 -3.89 -12.55
CA GLU A 437 -12.18 -3.99 -12.65
C GLU A 437 -12.56 -4.51 -14.04
N LEU A 438 -13.60 -5.33 -14.08
CA LEU A 438 -14.21 -5.89 -15.29
C LEU A 438 -15.73 -5.69 -15.25
N PRO A 439 -16.42 -5.78 -16.42
CA PRO A 439 -17.88 -5.70 -16.43
C PRO A 439 -18.57 -6.75 -15.54
N VAL A 440 -19.81 -6.45 -15.16
CA VAL A 440 -20.72 -7.38 -14.46
C VAL A 440 -20.19 -7.81 -13.07
N GLY A 441 -19.49 -6.89 -12.37
CA GLY A 441 -19.02 -7.13 -11.01
C GLY A 441 -17.83 -8.08 -10.89
N PHE A 442 -17.17 -8.43 -11.99
CA PHE A 442 -15.93 -9.17 -11.96
C PHE A 442 -14.72 -8.25 -11.73
N SER A 443 -13.69 -8.78 -11.11
CA SER A 443 -12.34 -8.19 -11.09
C SER A 443 -11.28 -9.28 -11.16
N ILE A 444 -10.10 -8.90 -11.66
CA ILE A 444 -8.90 -9.74 -11.63
C ILE A 444 -7.91 -9.06 -10.70
N TYR A 445 -7.52 -9.78 -9.66
CA TYR A 445 -6.43 -9.36 -8.79
C TYR A 445 -5.19 -10.18 -9.08
N SER A 446 -4.06 -9.52 -9.29
CA SER A 446 -2.75 -10.15 -9.43
C SER A 446 -1.76 -9.49 -8.47
N SER A 447 -0.92 -10.31 -7.84
CA SER A 447 0.15 -9.80 -6.99
C SER A 447 1.42 -10.62 -7.13
N LEU A 448 2.54 -9.94 -6.95
CA LEU A 448 3.86 -10.53 -6.86
C LEU A 448 4.58 -9.89 -5.69
N ASN A 449 5.13 -10.72 -4.81
CA ASN A 449 5.98 -10.26 -3.71
C ASN A 449 7.19 -11.16 -3.56
N GLY A 450 8.26 -10.62 -3.00
CA GLY A 450 9.46 -11.40 -2.79
C GLY A 450 10.48 -10.73 -1.90
N GLN A 451 11.52 -11.50 -1.60
CA GLN A 451 12.69 -11.10 -0.83
C GLN A 451 13.95 -11.56 -1.53
N TRP A 452 14.94 -10.68 -1.55
CA TRP A 452 16.27 -10.97 -2.06
C TRP A 452 17.34 -10.59 -1.03
N THR A 453 18.40 -11.41 -0.94
CA THR A 453 19.60 -11.19 -0.15
C THR A 453 20.74 -12.00 -0.75
N ASN A 454 21.98 -11.66 -0.41
CA ASN A 454 23.17 -12.42 -0.81
C ASN A 454 23.75 -13.27 0.33
N ARG A 455 23.07 -13.33 1.49
CA ARG A 455 23.53 -14.08 2.68
C ARG A 455 22.44 -15.00 3.21
N ASN A 456 22.86 -16.01 3.95
CA ASN A 456 21.96 -16.80 4.77
C ASN A 456 21.38 -15.90 5.87
N LEU A 457 20.06 -15.93 6.02
CA LEU A 457 19.36 -15.13 7.01
C LEU A 457 18.93 -15.97 8.19
N ASP A 458 18.98 -15.35 9.37
CA ASP A 458 18.35 -15.89 10.57
C ASP A 458 16.84 -16.08 10.37
N SER A 459 16.22 -16.94 11.16
CA SER A 459 14.77 -17.24 11.09
C SER A 459 13.90 -15.99 11.25
N SER A 460 14.37 -14.98 12.00
CA SER A 460 13.70 -13.68 12.20
C SER A 460 13.66 -12.81 10.95
N GLU A 461 14.39 -13.17 9.89
CA GLU A 461 14.51 -12.38 8.67
C GLU A 461 14.15 -13.17 7.39
N LYS A 462 13.81 -14.47 7.52
CA LYS A 462 13.45 -15.33 6.38
C LYS A 462 12.12 -14.94 5.76
N PHE A 463 11.95 -15.36 4.52
CA PHE A 463 10.71 -15.31 3.75
C PHE A 463 9.99 -16.65 3.85
N PHE A 464 8.72 -16.67 4.23
CA PHE A 464 7.90 -17.88 4.34
C PHE A 464 6.85 -17.91 3.23
N LEU A 465 6.66 -19.08 2.61
CA LEU A 465 5.71 -19.25 1.50
C LEU A 465 4.32 -19.68 1.95
N GLY A 466 4.21 -20.49 2.99
CA GLY A 466 2.92 -21.07 3.41
C GLY A 466 2.04 -20.10 4.19
N GLY A 467 0.79 -20.49 4.38
CA GLY A 467 -0.21 -19.75 5.15
C GLY A 467 -1.22 -18.99 4.29
N VAL A 468 -2.19 -18.36 4.95
CA VAL A 468 -3.30 -17.63 4.33
C VAL A 468 -2.85 -16.44 3.47
N SER A 469 -1.72 -15.83 3.80
CA SER A 469 -1.09 -14.74 3.04
C SER A 469 0.02 -15.22 2.09
N GLY A 470 0.14 -16.53 1.92
CA GLY A 470 1.12 -17.20 1.09
C GLY A 470 0.48 -18.15 0.09
N VAL A 471 1.10 -19.32 -0.13
CA VAL A 471 0.48 -20.45 -0.84
C VAL A 471 -0.53 -21.08 0.11
N ARG A 472 -1.81 -20.72 -0.04
CA ARG A 472 -2.90 -21.00 0.92
C ARG A 472 -3.17 -22.49 1.16
N ALA A 473 -2.66 -23.34 0.30
CA ALA A 473 -2.79 -24.80 0.43
C ALA A 473 -1.80 -25.43 1.43
N TYR A 474 -0.88 -24.65 1.97
CA TYR A 474 0.15 -25.11 2.92
C TYR A 474 0.02 -24.41 4.27
N PRO A 475 0.54 -25.02 5.35
CA PRO A 475 0.44 -24.42 6.69
C PRO A 475 1.20 -23.12 6.80
N THR A 476 0.81 -22.30 7.78
CA THR A 476 1.59 -21.12 8.19
C THR A 476 3.00 -21.56 8.58
N SER A 477 4.01 -20.81 8.19
CA SER A 477 5.45 -21.10 8.37
C SER A 477 6.06 -22.16 7.43
N GLU A 478 5.32 -22.74 6.52
CA GLU A 478 5.90 -23.66 5.54
C GLU A 478 6.88 -22.94 4.62
N ALA A 479 7.96 -23.62 4.24
CA ALA A 479 8.93 -23.17 3.26
C ALA A 479 9.59 -21.83 3.60
N GLY A 480 10.35 -21.78 4.70
CA GLY A 480 11.15 -20.63 5.08
C GLY A 480 12.51 -20.58 4.37
N GLY A 481 12.84 -19.46 3.70
CA GLY A 481 14.12 -19.28 3.03
C GLY A 481 14.66 -17.86 3.10
N SER A 482 15.95 -17.70 2.80
CA SER A 482 16.59 -16.38 2.75
C SER A 482 16.11 -15.58 1.55
N LEU A 483 15.87 -16.24 0.39
CA LEU A 483 15.21 -15.66 -0.78
C LEU A 483 13.87 -16.34 -1.03
N GLY A 484 12.93 -15.59 -1.58
CA GLY A 484 11.65 -16.14 -1.95
C GLY A 484 10.86 -15.21 -2.87
N GLN A 485 9.93 -15.83 -3.61
CA GLN A 485 8.97 -15.14 -4.47
C GLN A 485 7.61 -15.82 -4.32
N LEU A 486 6.56 -15.04 -4.33
CA LEU A 486 5.17 -15.50 -4.27
C LEU A 486 4.34 -14.70 -5.26
N GLY A 487 3.67 -15.39 -6.17
CA GLY A 487 2.69 -14.84 -7.10
C GLY A 487 1.30 -15.39 -6.80
N THR A 488 0.30 -14.53 -6.87
CA THR A 488 -1.11 -14.86 -6.69
C THR A 488 -1.91 -14.25 -7.82
N ILE A 489 -2.84 -15.03 -8.39
CA ILE A 489 -3.86 -14.55 -9.34
C ILE A 489 -5.21 -14.95 -8.78
N GLU A 490 -6.15 -13.99 -8.76
CA GLU A 490 -7.52 -14.20 -8.30
C GLU A 490 -8.50 -13.65 -9.33
N ILE A 491 -9.58 -14.40 -9.57
CA ILE A 491 -10.78 -13.91 -10.25
C ILE A 491 -11.84 -13.76 -9.17
N ARG A 492 -12.34 -12.55 -9.03
CA ARG A 492 -13.35 -12.18 -8.03
C ARG A 492 -14.64 -11.81 -8.73
N ASN A 493 -15.77 -12.17 -8.14
CA ASN A 493 -17.08 -11.69 -8.54
C ASN A 493 -17.77 -11.08 -7.32
N HIS A 494 -18.11 -9.79 -7.44
CA HIS A 494 -18.77 -9.00 -6.40
C HIS A 494 -20.27 -9.00 -6.65
N PHE A 495 -21.03 -9.67 -5.80
CA PHE A 495 -22.48 -9.70 -5.84
C PHE A 495 -23.06 -8.55 -5.01
N TRP A 496 -24.32 -8.24 -5.26
CA TRP A 496 -25.07 -7.34 -4.40
C TRP A 496 -25.12 -7.88 -2.96
N GLY A 497 -25.33 -7.00 -2.00
CA GLY A 497 -25.43 -7.38 -0.60
C GLY A 497 -24.10 -7.73 0.08
N GLY A 498 -22.96 -7.37 -0.54
CA GLY A 498 -21.63 -7.53 0.10
C GLY A 498 -21.01 -8.92 -0.01
N LEU A 499 -21.60 -9.83 -0.81
CA LEU A 499 -21.05 -11.16 -1.08
C LEU A 499 -20.00 -11.11 -2.20
N THR A 500 -18.84 -11.74 -1.98
CA THR A 500 -17.80 -11.89 -3.00
C THR A 500 -17.39 -13.37 -3.10
N LEU A 501 -17.36 -13.90 -4.31
CA LEU A 501 -16.76 -15.19 -4.64
C LEU A 501 -15.40 -14.97 -5.28
N THR A 502 -14.42 -15.79 -4.90
CA THR A 502 -13.05 -15.71 -5.41
C THR A 502 -12.55 -17.08 -5.80
N GLY A 503 -12.08 -17.24 -7.04
CA GLY A 503 -11.24 -18.37 -7.45
C GLY A 503 -9.79 -17.91 -7.51
N PHE A 504 -8.84 -18.72 -7.04
CA PHE A 504 -7.45 -18.29 -6.98
C PHE A 504 -6.44 -19.40 -7.31
N TYR A 505 -5.25 -18.95 -7.71
CA TYR A 505 -4.06 -19.75 -7.87
C TYR A 505 -2.87 -19.05 -7.22
N ASP A 506 -2.12 -19.80 -6.38
CA ASP A 506 -0.91 -19.36 -5.71
C ASP A 506 0.29 -20.16 -6.18
N TYR A 507 1.40 -19.47 -6.47
CA TYR A 507 2.69 -20.05 -6.78
C TYR A 507 3.78 -19.37 -5.99
N GLY A 508 4.58 -20.13 -5.23
CA GLY A 508 5.71 -19.61 -4.49
C GLY A 508 6.96 -20.46 -4.69
N ARG A 509 8.12 -19.80 -4.71
CA ARG A 509 9.45 -20.43 -4.80
C ARG A 509 10.34 -19.87 -3.72
N VAL A 510 11.17 -20.71 -3.12
CA VAL A 510 12.09 -20.36 -2.05
C VAL A 510 13.49 -20.92 -2.31
N LEU A 511 14.53 -20.16 -1.94
CA LEU A 511 15.91 -20.62 -1.78
C LEU A 511 16.25 -20.50 -0.29
N ILE A 512 16.59 -21.64 0.34
CA ILE A 512 16.78 -21.71 1.79
C ILE A 512 18.04 -20.91 2.18
N ASN A 513 19.16 -21.23 1.56
CA ASN A 513 20.48 -20.65 1.85
C ASN A 513 21.17 -20.23 0.55
N PRO A 514 21.50 -18.95 0.33
CA PRO A 514 22.38 -18.52 -0.77
C PRO A 514 23.75 -19.20 -0.72
N ASP A 515 24.33 -19.32 0.47
CA ASP A 515 25.52 -20.15 0.73
C ASP A 515 25.08 -21.45 1.42
N ASN A 516 25.05 -22.54 0.65
CA ASN A 516 24.68 -23.88 1.14
C ASN A 516 25.90 -24.81 1.25
N ASN A 517 27.13 -24.23 1.32
CA ASN A 517 28.37 -24.97 1.40
C ASN A 517 28.86 -25.10 2.85
N PHE A 518 28.14 -25.90 3.63
CA PHE A 518 28.51 -26.20 5.03
C PHE A 518 28.08 -27.64 5.40
N SER A 519 28.72 -28.19 6.43
CA SER A 519 28.40 -29.53 6.90
C SER A 519 26.97 -29.64 7.42
N GLY A 520 26.20 -30.64 6.95
CA GLY A 520 24.80 -30.82 7.30
C GLY A 520 23.84 -29.94 6.51
N ALA A 521 24.30 -29.24 5.47
CA ALA A 521 23.43 -28.50 4.57
C ALA A 521 22.46 -29.43 3.83
N SER A 522 21.19 -29.02 3.72
CA SER A 522 20.19 -29.80 2.99
C SER A 522 20.55 -29.89 1.50
N ALA A 523 20.49 -31.09 0.92
CA ALA A 523 20.64 -31.28 -0.53
C ALA A 523 19.55 -30.53 -1.32
N LEU A 524 18.33 -30.48 -0.79
CA LEU A 524 17.24 -29.69 -1.35
C LEU A 524 17.30 -28.26 -0.80
N ASN A 525 17.99 -27.37 -1.50
CA ASN A 525 18.14 -25.97 -1.11
C ASN A 525 17.11 -25.03 -1.77
N GLN A 526 16.41 -25.51 -2.80
CA GLN A 526 15.46 -24.70 -3.54
C GLN A 526 14.27 -25.52 -3.99
N TYR A 527 13.04 -25.02 -3.79
CA TYR A 527 11.80 -25.67 -4.20
C TYR A 527 10.65 -24.67 -4.35
N ALA A 528 9.53 -25.16 -4.88
CA ALA A 528 8.32 -24.36 -5.09
C ALA A 528 7.09 -25.06 -4.51
N LEU A 529 6.15 -24.24 -4.02
CA LEU A 529 4.82 -24.65 -3.57
C LEU A 529 3.77 -24.10 -4.53
N LYS A 530 2.69 -24.86 -4.73
CA LYS A 530 1.57 -24.50 -5.62
C LYS A 530 0.26 -24.87 -4.96
N GLY A 531 -0.75 -24.02 -5.13
CA GLY A 531 -2.07 -24.28 -4.63
C GLY A 531 -3.14 -23.52 -5.40
N ALA A 532 -4.34 -24.08 -5.44
CA ALA A 532 -5.51 -23.40 -6.00
C ALA A 532 -6.70 -23.57 -5.06
N GLY A 533 -7.69 -22.72 -5.17
CA GLY A 533 -8.85 -22.82 -4.30
C GLY A 533 -9.94 -21.80 -4.58
N LEU A 534 -10.91 -21.81 -3.69
CA LEU A 534 -12.06 -20.93 -3.71
C LEU A 534 -12.19 -20.21 -2.36
N ALA A 535 -12.68 -18.99 -2.38
CA ALA A 535 -13.07 -18.26 -1.18
C ALA A 535 -14.43 -17.61 -1.36
N VAL A 536 -15.17 -17.56 -0.25
CA VAL A 536 -16.41 -16.81 -0.12
C VAL A 536 -16.20 -15.79 0.98
N SER A 537 -16.52 -14.53 0.72
CA SER A 537 -16.51 -13.50 1.73
C SER A 537 -17.81 -12.71 1.71
N TYR A 538 -18.25 -12.32 2.89
CA TYR A 538 -19.42 -11.48 3.09
C TYR A 538 -19.03 -10.29 3.95
N GLN A 539 -19.42 -9.09 3.54
CA GLN A 539 -19.24 -7.86 4.30
C GLN A 539 -20.60 -7.21 4.57
N ALA A 540 -20.93 -7.09 5.85
CA ALA A 540 -22.17 -6.44 6.29
C ALA A 540 -22.04 -4.90 6.20
N ASN A 541 -23.18 -4.21 6.18
CA ASN A 541 -23.23 -2.73 6.20
C ASN A 541 -22.63 -2.13 7.49
N SER A 542 -22.61 -2.88 8.59
CA SER A 542 -21.91 -2.50 9.84
C SER A 542 -20.40 -2.51 9.74
N GLY A 543 -19.83 -2.99 8.63
CA GLY A 543 -18.40 -3.22 8.45
C GLY A 543 -17.94 -4.61 8.93
N ALA A 544 -18.77 -5.38 9.64
CA ALA A 544 -18.45 -6.75 10.03
C ALA A 544 -18.25 -7.62 8.78
N SER A 545 -17.28 -8.53 8.81
CA SER A 545 -16.99 -9.40 7.67
C SER A 545 -16.67 -10.82 8.11
N ILE A 546 -16.99 -11.77 7.24
CA ILE A 546 -16.60 -13.17 7.38
C ILE A 546 -16.03 -13.66 6.04
N LYS A 547 -14.97 -14.47 6.09
CA LYS A 547 -14.34 -15.08 4.93
C LYS A 547 -14.03 -16.54 5.21
N ALA A 548 -14.45 -17.42 4.30
CA ALA A 548 -14.07 -18.83 4.27
C ALA A 548 -13.26 -19.09 2.99
N THR A 549 -12.12 -19.78 3.13
CA THR A 549 -11.23 -20.11 2.01
C THR A 549 -10.89 -21.59 2.05
N VAL A 550 -11.12 -22.31 0.96
CA VAL A 550 -10.69 -23.70 0.78
C VAL A 550 -9.57 -23.71 -0.27
N ALA A 551 -8.41 -24.25 0.11
CA ALA A 551 -7.23 -24.33 -0.75
C ALA A 551 -6.73 -25.78 -0.84
N LYS A 552 -6.42 -26.23 -2.05
CA LYS A 552 -5.90 -27.58 -2.34
C LYS A 552 -4.50 -27.47 -2.94
N ARG A 553 -3.60 -28.36 -2.50
CA ARG A 553 -2.24 -28.47 -3.07
C ARG A 553 -2.30 -28.96 -4.51
N MET A 554 -1.38 -28.44 -5.31
CA MET A 554 -1.09 -28.94 -6.66
C MET A 554 0.28 -29.62 -6.65
N GLY A 555 0.26 -30.90 -6.30
CA GLY A 555 1.45 -31.73 -6.04
C GLY A 555 1.68 -31.97 -4.54
N ASP A 556 2.70 -32.78 -4.25
CA ASP A 556 3.12 -33.07 -2.88
C ASP A 556 4.05 -31.95 -2.33
N ASN A 557 4.29 -31.97 -1.02
CA ASN A 557 5.28 -31.07 -0.41
C ASN A 557 6.69 -31.53 -0.83
N PRO A 558 7.48 -30.70 -1.53
CA PRO A 558 8.81 -31.11 -1.99
C PRO A 558 9.84 -31.25 -0.86
N ASN A 559 9.57 -30.63 0.30
CA ASN A 559 10.47 -30.61 1.45
C ASN A 559 9.74 -31.03 2.74
N PRO A 560 9.22 -32.28 2.81
CA PRO A 560 8.57 -32.79 4.01
C PRO A 560 9.58 -32.99 5.14
N THR A 561 9.08 -33.15 6.36
CA THR A 561 9.87 -33.62 7.50
C THR A 561 10.38 -35.06 7.25
N SER A 562 11.30 -35.54 8.08
CA SER A 562 11.77 -36.95 8.00
C SER A 562 10.65 -38.00 8.15
N THR A 563 9.51 -37.62 8.74
CA THR A 563 8.30 -38.45 8.86
C THR A 563 7.32 -38.25 7.73
N GLY A 564 7.66 -37.50 6.69
CA GLY A 564 6.79 -37.25 5.51
C GLY A 564 5.70 -36.19 5.74
N LEU A 565 5.74 -35.49 6.86
CA LEU A 565 4.76 -34.45 7.22
C LEU A 565 5.20 -33.05 6.78
N ASP A 566 4.28 -32.10 6.81
CA ASP A 566 4.59 -30.67 6.68
C ASP A 566 5.38 -30.17 7.90
N GLN A 567 5.97 -28.98 7.79
CA GLN A 567 6.77 -28.37 8.88
C GLN A 567 5.95 -28.13 10.17
N ASP A 568 4.62 -28.05 10.08
CA ASP A 568 3.72 -27.94 11.23
C ASP A 568 3.33 -29.31 11.86
N GLY A 569 3.89 -30.41 11.37
CA GLY A 569 3.56 -31.76 11.82
C GLY A 569 2.25 -32.32 11.26
N SER A 570 1.59 -31.63 10.31
CA SER A 570 0.37 -32.12 9.66
C SER A 570 0.64 -32.67 8.26
N LEU A 571 -0.33 -33.43 7.72
CA LEU A 571 -0.33 -33.88 6.31
C LEU A 571 -1.69 -33.58 5.69
N VAL A 572 -2.05 -32.31 5.60
CA VAL A 572 -3.36 -31.88 5.09
C VAL A 572 -3.22 -31.40 3.66
N LYS A 573 -3.85 -32.14 2.70
CA LYS A 573 -3.81 -31.78 1.26
C LYS A 573 -4.79 -30.68 0.87
N SER A 574 -5.85 -30.49 1.65
CA SER A 574 -6.84 -29.41 1.47
C SER A 574 -7.04 -28.68 2.79
N ARG A 575 -6.84 -27.36 2.80
CA ARG A 575 -6.94 -26.53 4.00
C ARG A 575 -8.16 -25.62 3.95
N LEU A 576 -8.80 -25.46 5.10
CA LEU A 576 -9.88 -24.51 5.32
C LEU A 576 -9.37 -23.38 6.23
N TRP A 577 -9.50 -22.15 5.75
CA TRP A 577 -9.23 -20.96 6.53
C TRP A 577 -10.54 -20.21 6.75
N LEU A 578 -10.78 -19.82 8.00
CA LEU A 578 -11.92 -19.04 8.43
C LEU A 578 -11.42 -17.76 9.08
N ASN A 579 -12.06 -16.66 8.76
CA ASN A 579 -11.78 -15.36 9.37
C ASN A 579 -13.11 -14.63 9.56
N ALA A 580 -13.31 -14.07 10.75
CA ALA A 580 -14.43 -13.18 11.08
C ALA A 580 -13.87 -11.91 11.70
N ASN A 581 -14.30 -10.76 11.23
CA ASN A 581 -13.84 -9.45 11.69
C ASN A 581 -15.04 -8.59 12.11
N LEU A 582 -14.94 -7.97 13.28
CA LEU A 582 -15.98 -7.16 13.94
C LEU A 582 -15.39 -5.78 14.28
N PRO A 583 -15.61 -4.74 13.47
CA PRO A 583 -15.22 -3.36 13.80
C PRO A 583 -16.18 -2.73 14.82
N PHE A 584 -15.70 -1.78 15.61
CA PHE A 584 -16.48 -1.00 16.57
C PHE A 584 -15.96 0.44 16.74
#